data_3427c58b027b38306865d063ab6bdf52
#
_entry.id   3427c58b027b38306865d063ab6bdf52
#
_cell.length_a   1.000
_cell.length_b   1.000
_cell.length_c   1.000
_cell.angle_alpha   90.00
_cell.angle_beta   90.00
_cell.angle_gamma   90.00
#
_symmetry.space_group_name_H-M   'P 1'
#
loop_
_entity.id
_entity.type
_entity.pdbx_description
1 polymer ?
#
loop_
_entity_poly.entity_id
_entity_poly.type
_entity_poly.pdbx_seq_one_letter_code
_entity_poly.pdbx_strand_id
1 'polypeptide(L)'
;MKTQILKILGDWQDVVDDCRATVSKPPLGKEPSSKFKRSILIAEHSPIRDIIFRWKWTGIKSWVATHWVRHHWECRVSTQRNDRQNKYDRNKAPQDAPVDFVGQANTQSLIDTERKRLCTMAAKETREQAEDLKYTIHDIQPEIGDVLVPNCIYRGGCPEDENNCHFYEKFLERHPEITPFTTLQERYDIYNKEFYEKYSHNGE
;
A
#
# COMPACT_ATOMS: atom_id res chain seq x y z
N MET A 1 10.00 -5.01 -11.50
CA MET A 1 10.03 -3.51 -11.46
C MET A 1 10.11 -3.14 -9.99
N LYS A 2 10.96 -2.21 -9.59
CA LYS A 2 11.19 -1.92 -8.16
C LYS A 2 10.69 -0.53 -7.77
N THR A 3 10.00 -0.47 -6.63
CA THR A 3 9.64 0.79 -5.97
C THR A 3 10.88 1.45 -5.40
N GLN A 4 11.06 2.72 -5.68
CA GLN A 4 12.10 3.54 -5.08
C GLN A 4 11.46 4.53 -4.11
N ILE A 5 11.69 4.40 -2.81
CA ILE A 5 11.28 5.43 -1.85
C ILE A 5 12.21 6.63 -2.02
N LEU A 6 11.62 7.78 -2.30
CA LEU A 6 12.34 9.04 -2.49
C LEU A 6 12.46 9.81 -1.18
N LYS A 7 11.42 9.77 -0.35
CA LYS A 7 11.37 10.50 0.92
C LYS A 7 10.25 9.96 1.80
N ILE A 8 10.46 10.00 3.11
CA ILE A 8 9.43 9.88 4.13
C ILE A 8 9.38 11.23 4.86
N LEU A 9 8.17 11.75 5.05
CA LEU A 9 7.89 12.98 5.81
C LEU A 9 7.11 12.58 7.05
N GLY A 10 7.36 13.26 8.17
CA GLY A 10 6.83 12.89 9.46
C GLY A 10 7.42 11.58 9.99
N ASP A 11 7.19 11.32 11.25
CA ASP A 11 7.66 10.12 11.92
C ASP A 11 6.70 9.65 13.02
N TRP A 12 7.08 8.59 13.74
CA TRP A 12 6.25 8.06 14.81
C TRP A 12 6.18 8.96 16.05
N GLN A 13 7.14 9.88 16.21
CA GLN A 13 7.10 10.87 17.29
C GLN A 13 5.97 11.88 17.01
N ASP A 14 5.85 12.35 15.76
CA ASP A 14 4.75 13.23 15.33
C ASP A 14 3.40 12.57 15.62
N VAL A 15 3.22 11.31 15.17
CA VAL A 15 2.00 10.54 15.39
C VAL A 15 1.61 10.42 16.86
N VAL A 16 2.56 10.08 17.73
CA VAL A 16 2.26 9.92 19.16
C VAL A 16 2.01 11.25 19.86
N ASP A 17 2.70 12.30 19.44
CA ASP A 17 2.55 13.63 20.03
C ASP A 17 1.19 14.22 19.64
N ASP A 18 0.74 14.03 18.42
CA ASP A 18 -0.62 14.41 17.98
C ASP A 18 -1.71 13.60 18.71
N CYS A 19 -1.52 12.30 18.90
CA CYS A 19 -2.42 11.50 19.75
C CYS A 19 -2.48 12.06 21.18
N ARG A 20 -1.38 12.53 21.73
CA ARG A 20 -1.32 13.11 23.09
C ARG A 20 -1.94 14.49 23.14
N ALA A 21 -1.72 15.31 22.10
CA ALA A 21 -2.31 16.64 21.99
C ALA A 21 -3.84 16.58 22.01
N THR A 22 -4.45 15.60 21.35
CA THR A 22 -5.92 15.42 21.34
C THR A 22 -6.54 15.19 22.72
N VAL A 23 -5.74 14.75 23.70
CA VAL A 23 -6.15 14.53 25.09
C VAL A 23 -5.43 15.46 26.07
N SER A 24 -4.92 16.59 25.58
CA SER A 24 -4.22 17.64 26.37
C SER A 24 -3.04 17.12 27.21
N LYS A 25 -2.30 16.16 26.67
CA LYS A 25 -1.07 15.64 27.29
C LYS A 25 0.17 16.20 26.60
N PRO A 26 1.27 16.46 27.35
CA PRO A 26 2.52 16.92 26.72
C PRO A 26 3.10 15.86 25.79
N PRO A 27 4.00 16.25 24.85
CA PRO A 27 4.71 15.31 23.97
C PRO A 27 5.36 14.16 24.74
N LEU A 28 5.47 12.99 24.08
CA LEU A 28 6.06 11.80 24.71
C LEU A 28 7.58 11.92 24.88
N GLY A 29 8.26 12.59 23.91
CA GLY A 29 9.69 12.78 23.91
C GLY A 29 10.51 11.53 23.62
N LYS A 30 9.87 10.45 23.12
CA LYS A 30 10.53 9.21 22.74
C LYS A 30 9.68 8.44 21.72
N GLU A 31 10.34 7.63 20.92
CA GLU A 31 9.67 6.76 19.98
C GLU A 31 8.65 5.82 20.66
N PRO A 32 7.42 5.69 20.11
CA PRO A 32 6.41 4.78 20.64
C PRO A 32 6.78 3.31 20.40
N SER A 33 6.23 2.43 21.25
CA SER A 33 6.44 0.99 21.10
C SER A 33 5.76 0.44 19.84
N SER A 34 6.27 -0.67 19.28
CA SER A 34 5.64 -1.39 18.17
C SER A 34 4.18 -1.77 18.47
N LYS A 35 3.88 -2.14 19.72
CA LYS A 35 2.50 -2.40 20.16
C LYS A 35 1.58 -1.18 19.97
N PHE A 36 2.04 0.03 20.32
CA PHE A 36 1.28 1.26 20.10
C PHE A 36 1.11 1.53 18.60
N LYS A 37 2.19 1.42 17.81
CA LYS A 37 2.16 1.63 16.36
C LYS A 37 1.14 0.72 15.69
N ARG A 38 1.15 -0.57 15.99
CA ARG A 38 0.17 -1.55 15.47
C ARG A 38 -1.25 -1.20 15.90
N SER A 39 -1.47 -0.87 17.18
CA SER A 39 -2.80 -0.55 17.70
C SER A 39 -3.42 0.66 17.00
N ILE A 40 -2.66 1.73 16.80
CA ILE A 40 -3.16 2.95 16.17
C ILE A 40 -3.40 2.78 14.67
N LEU A 41 -2.59 1.96 13.99
CA LEU A 41 -2.76 1.61 12.59
C LEU A 41 -4.01 0.73 12.36
N ILE A 42 -4.24 -0.27 13.20
CA ILE A 42 -5.45 -1.11 13.15
C ILE A 42 -6.71 -0.30 13.42
N ALA A 43 -6.64 0.65 14.34
CA ALA A 43 -7.75 1.54 14.66
C ALA A 43 -7.93 2.68 13.63
N GLU A 44 -6.98 2.86 12.73
CA GLU A 44 -6.97 3.91 11.69
C GLU A 44 -7.20 5.32 12.27
N HIS A 45 -6.62 5.62 13.44
CA HIS A 45 -6.70 6.94 14.03
C HIS A 45 -6.00 8.00 13.17
N SER A 46 -6.61 9.18 13.06
CA SER A 46 -6.18 10.25 12.15
C SER A 46 -4.69 10.64 12.20
N PRO A 47 -3.97 10.60 13.35
CA PRO A 47 -2.55 10.95 13.39
C PRO A 47 -1.63 10.07 12.52
N ILE A 48 -2.04 8.85 12.14
CA ILE A 48 -1.25 8.06 11.18
C ILE A 48 -1.04 8.75 9.83
N ARG A 49 -1.82 9.81 9.53
CA ARG A 49 -1.70 10.62 8.31
C ARG A 49 -0.48 11.52 8.30
N ASP A 50 0.20 11.71 9.44
CA ASP A 50 1.39 12.53 9.54
C ASP A 50 2.60 11.86 8.87
N ILE A 51 2.59 10.52 8.77
CA ILE A 51 3.61 9.79 8.02
C ILE A 51 3.22 9.73 6.54
N ILE A 52 4.02 10.40 5.71
CA ILE A 52 3.80 10.55 4.27
C ILE A 52 4.96 9.91 3.53
N PHE A 53 4.65 9.00 2.60
CA PHE A 53 5.60 8.38 1.69
C PHE A 53 5.58 9.06 0.34
N ARG A 54 6.78 9.29 -0.22
CA ARG A 54 6.98 9.70 -1.60
C ARG A 54 7.85 8.68 -2.30
N TRP A 55 7.36 8.14 -3.41
CA TRP A 55 8.05 7.08 -4.16
C TRP A 55 8.03 7.31 -5.66
N LYS A 56 8.87 6.54 -6.37
CA LYS A 56 8.96 6.55 -7.83
C LYS A 56 8.88 5.14 -8.37
N TRP A 57 8.16 5.00 -9.48
CA TRP A 57 8.25 3.88 -10.40
C TRP A 57 8.75 4.37 -11.75
N THR A 58 9.71 3.67 -12.35
CA THR A 58 10.30 4.03 -13.64
C THR A 58 9.85 3.04 -14.71
N GLY A 59 9.42 3.57 -15.87
CA GLY A 59 9.08 2.76 -17.03
C GLY A 59 7.83 1.88 -16.86
N ILE A 60 6.87 2.30 -16.04
CA ILE A 60 5.59 1.59 -15.95
C ILE A 60 4.76 1.81 -17.22
N LYS A 61 3.89 0.87 -17.56
CA LYS A 61 2.97 1.03 -18.69
C LYS A 61 2.03 2.22 -18.46
N SER A 62 1.79 3.05 -19.48
CA SER A 62 1.00 4.27 -19.30
C SER A 62 -0.44 3.98 -18.85
N TRP A 63 -1.06 2.90 -19.33
CA TRP A 63 -2.38 2.49 -18.87
C TRP A 63 -2.40 2.03 -17.40
N VAL A 64 -1.28 1.47 -16.88
CA VAL A 64 -1.15 1.14 -15.47
C VAL A 64 -1.10 2.41 -14.63
N ALA A 65 -0.36 3.43 -15.09
CA ALA A 65 -0.35 4.74 -14.42
C ALA A 65 -1.76 5.32 -14.25
N THR A 66 -2.69 5.08 -15.21
CA THR A 66 -4.08 5.55 -15.10
C THR A 66 -4.86 4.89 -13.97
N HIS A 67 -4.48 3.70 -13.54
CA HIS A 67 -5.09 3.05 -12.38
C HIS A 67 -4.69 3.73 -11.07
N TRP A 68 -3.47 4.29 -11.02
CA TRP A 68 -2.91 4.91 -9.83
C TRP A 68 -3.34 6.37 -9.67
N VAL A 69 -3.52 7.13 -10.74
CA VAL A 69 -3.97 8.53 -10.66
C VAL A 69 -5.40 8.72 -10.16
N ARG A 70 -6.17 7.64 -10.02
CA ARG A 70 -7.57 7.69 -9.54
C ARG A 70 -7.70 7.70 -8.02
N HIS A 71 -6.59 7.56 -7.29
CA HIS A 71 -6.60 7.50 -5.83
C HIS A 71 -6.47 8.89 -5.20
N HIS A 72 -6.88 9.02 -3.93
CA HIS A 72 -6.80 10.26 -3.15
C HIS A 72 -5.37 10.48 -2.64
N TRP A 73 -4.45 10.75 -3.55
CA TRP A 73 -3.06 11.08 -3.28
C TRP A 73 -2.50 12.00 -4.36
N GLU A 74 -1.33 12.57 -4.13
CA GLU A 74 -0.65 13.32 -5.15
C GLU A 74 0.17 12.40 -6.08
N CYS A 75 0.07 12.65 -7.37
CA CYS A 75 0.90 11.93 -8.33
C CYS A 75 1.37 12.83 -9.46
N ARG A 76 2.48 12.43 -10.06
CA ARG A 76 3.06 13.07 -11.25
C ARG A 76 3.50 11.96 -12.19
N VAL A 77 2.96 12.00 -13.40
CA VAL A 77 3.31 11.07 -14.46
C VAL A 77 4.16 11.82 -15.48
N SER A 78 5.22 11.18 -16.00
CA SER A 78 6.06 11.79 -17.03
C SER A 78 5.25 12.18 -18.24
N THR A 79 5.57 13.36 -18.81
CA THR A 79 4.88 13.84 -19.99
C THR A 79 5.22 13.00 -21.22
N GLN A 80 4.22 12.70 -22.04
CA GLN A 80 4.38 12.09 -23.35
C GLN A 80 4.32 13.17 -24.45
N ARG A 81 4.92 14.33 -24.24
CA ARG A 81 4.91 15.46 -25.18
C ARG A 81 6.06 15.36 -26.16
N ASN A 82 5.76 15.46 -27.45
CA ASN A 82 6.74 15.39 -28.53
C ASN A 82 7.79 16.54 -28.47
N ASP A 83 7.38 17.70 -27.96
CA ASP A 83 8.26 18.88 -27.81
C ASP A 83 9.18 18.81 -26.57
N ARG A 84 8.99 17.85 -25.69
CA ARG A 84 9.78 17.67 -24.45
C ARG A 84 10.64 16.41 -24.46
N GLN A 85 10.27 15.43 -25.28
CA GLN A 85 10.96 14.14 -25.37
C GLN A 85 11.41 13.93 -26.82
N ASN A 86 12.68 14.16 -27.08
CA ASN A 86 13.27 14.00 -28.42
C ASN A 86 12.96 12.59 -28.97
N LYS A 87 12.48 12.53 -30.20
CA LYS A 87 12.14 11.30 -30.94
C LYS A 87 10.92 10.52 -30.43
N TYR A 88 10.13 11.06 -29.51
CA TYR A 88 8.90 10.40 -29.03
C TYR A 88 7.68 10.96 -29.78
N ASP A 89 7.05 10.13 -30.59
CA ASP A 89 5.77 10.46 -31.24
C ASP A 89 4.61 9.83 -30.47
N ARG A 90 3.99 10.59 -29.57
CA ARG A 90 2.88 10.11 -28.75
C ARG A 90 1.66 9.69 -29.56
N ASN A 91 1.48 10.20 -30.80
CA ASN A 91 0.36 9.83 -31.65
C ASN A 91 0.49 8.40 -32.21
N LYS A 92 1.72 7.87 -32.22
CA LYS A 92 2.07 6.52 -32.62
C LYS A 92 2.41 5.62 -31.43
N ALA A 93 2.46 6.17 -30.23
CA ALA A 93 2.80 5.39 -29.03
C ALA A 93 1.71 4.40 -28.68
N PRO A 94 2.06 3.14 -28.37
CA PRO A 94 1.11 2.17 -27.89
C PRO A 94 0.62 2.52 -26.47
N GLN A 95 -0.51 1.95 -26.06
CA GLN A 95 -1.07 2.19 -24.72
C GLN A 95 -0.15 1.71 -23.59
N ASP A 96 0.74 0.77 -23.86
CA ASP A 96 1.73 0.26 -22.90
C ASP A 96 3.07 1.01 -22.97
N ALA A 97 3.14 2.13 -23.68
CA ALA A 97 4.34 2.98 -23.71
C ALA A 97 4.81 3.32 -22.28
N PRO A 98 6.12 3.21 -22.00
CA PRO A 98 6.63 3.40 -20.65
C PRO A 98 6.51 4.85 -20.18
N VAL A 99 6.13 5.03 -18.93
CA VAL A 99 6.10 6.33 -18.24
C VAL A 99 6.73 6.21 -16.86
N ASP A 100 7.28 7.30 -16.36
CA ASP A 100 7.69 7.41 -14.97
C ASP A 100 6.52 7.95 -14.14
N PHE A 101 6.36 7.41 -12.95
CA PHE A 101 5.33 7.78 -12.01
C PHE A 101 5.96 8.16 -10.66
N VAL A 102 5.62 9.32 -10.13
CA VAL A 102 5.95 9.71 -8.75
C VAL A 102 4.65 9.83 -7.99
N GLY A 103 4.51 9.04 -6.93
CA GLY A 103 3.39 9.10 -6.00
C GLY A 103 3.80 9.73 -4.67
N GLN A 104 2.83 10.37 -3.99
CA GLN A 104 2.95 10.85 -2.63
C GLN A 104 1.62 10.64 -1.91
N ALA A 105 1.65 9.89 -0.82
CA ALA A 105 0.47 9.57 -0.04
C ALA A 105 0.80 9.49 1.45
N ASN A 106 -0.15 9.87 2.29
CA ASN A 106 -0.09 9.56 3.71
C ASN A 106 -0.47 8.09 3.97
N THR A 107 -0.17 7.61 5.17
CA THR A 107 -0.41 6.21 5.55
C THR A 107 -1.87 5.80 5.37
N GLN A 108 -2.85 6.61 5.72
CA GLN A 108 -4.27 6.27 5.51
C GLN A 108 -4.61 6.10 4.03
N SER A 109 -4.14 7.01 3.19
CA SER A 109 -4.37 6.92 1.74
C SER A 109 -3.70 5.69 1.12
N LEU A 110 -2.55 5.27 1.64
CA LEU A 110 -1.91 4.00 1.25
C LEU A 110 -2.77 2.81 1.66
N ILE A 111 -3.25 2.74 2.91
CA ILE A 111 -4.13 1.67 3.39
C ILE A 111 -5.36 1.55 2.49
N ASP A 112 -6.04 2.66 2.22
CA ASP A 112 -7.27 2.68 1.41
C ASP A 112 -7.02 2.25 -0.05
N THR A 113 -5.86 2.59 -0.58
CA THR A 113 -5.47 2.24 -1.94
C THR A 113 -5.07 0.78 -2.04
N GLU A 114 -4.22 0.30 -1.13
CA GLU A 114 -3.72 -1.07 -1.14
C GLU A 114 -4.82 -2.10 -0.92
N ARG A 115 -5.86 -1.78 -0.16
CA ARG A 115 -7.09 -2.59 -0.06
C ARG A 115 -7.70 -2.93 -1.42
N LYS A 116 -7.57 -2.04 -2.40
CA LYS A 116 -8.09 -2.23 -3.76
C LYS A 116 -7.04 -2.79 -4.71
N ARG A 117 -5.76 -2.41 -4.56
CA ARG A 117 -4.71 -2.74 -5.53
C ARG A 117 -4.04 -4.07 -5.25
N LEU A 118 -4.04 -4.54 -4.00
CA LEU A 118 -3.64 -5.89 -3.63
C LEU A 118 -4.73 -6.95 -3.92
N CYS A 119 -5.92 -6.52 -4.36
CA CYS A 119 -6.99 -7.44 -4.77
C CYS A 119 -6.56 -8.27 -5.98
N THR A 120 -6.81 -9.58 -5.96
CA THR A 120 -6.48 -10.49 -7.07
C THR A 120 -7.23 -10.19 -8.36
N MET A 121 -8.37 -9.47 -8.28
CA MET A 121 -9.11 -8.97 -9.46
C MET A 121 -8.53 -7.66 -10.02
N ALA A 122 -7.55 -7.02 -9.36
CA ALA A 122 -6.82 -5.92 -9.96
C ALA A 122 -5.99 -6.41 -11.15
N ALA A 123 -5.78 -5.54 -12.15
CA ALA A 123 -4.90 -5.86 -13.27
C ALA A 123 -3.53 -6.33 -12.76
N LYS A 124 -3.01 -7.42 -13.33
CA LYS A 124 -1.79 -8.10 -12.87
C LYS A 124 -0.64 -7.13 -12.61
N GLU A 125 -0.32 -6.29 -13.60
CA GLU A 125 0.79 -5.35 -13.51
C GLU A 125 0.58 -4.27 -12.42
N THR A 126 -0.67 -3.86 -12.20
CA THR A 126 -1.00 -2.92 -11.11
C THR A 126 -0.83 -3.58 -9.75
N ARG A 127 -1.25 -4.85 -9.62
CA ARG A 127 -1.09 -5.61 -8.39
C ARG A 127 0.37 -5.89 -8.07
N GLU A 128 1.17 -6.26 -9.07
CA GLU A 128 2.63 -6.46 -8.89
C GLU A 128 3.32 -5.18 -8.35
N GLN A 129 2.86 -4.00 -8.76
CA GLN A 129 3.35 -2.74 -8.21
C GLN A 129 2.89 -2.50 -6.77
N ALA A 130 1.64 -2.84 -6.44
CA ALA A 130 1.12 -2.76 -5.09
C ALA A 130 1.88 -3.71 -4.15
N GLU A 131 2.11 -4.94 -4.57
CA GLU A 131 2.89 -5.93 -3.83
C GLU A 131 4.33 -5.44 -3.58
N ASP A 132 4.97 -4.87 -4.59
CA ASP A 132 6.33 -4.31 -4.47
C ASP A 132 6.37 -3.06 -3.57
N LEU A 133 5.35 -2.19 -3.65
CA LEU A 133 5.23 -1.03 -2.76
C LEU A 133 5.04 -1.45 -1.30
N LYS A 134 4.13 -2.40 -1.04
CA LYS A 134 3.92 -2.98 0.29
C LYS A 134 5.21 -3.56 0.86
N TYR A 135 5.91 -4.38 0.07
CA TYR A 135 7.17 -5.00 0.49
C TYR A 135 8.23 -3.93 0.81
N THR A 136 8.42 -2.94 -0.08
CA THR A 136 9.38 -1.85 0.12
C THR A 136 9.06 -0.99 1.36
N ILE A 137 7.78 -0.72 1.63
CA ILE A 137 7.37 -0.01 2.83
C ILE A 137 7.64 -0.85 4.08
N HIS A 138 7.36 -2.16 4.03
CA HIS A 138 7.60 -3.05 5.16
C HIS A 138 9.08 -3.10 5.55
N ASP A 139 10.00 -3.10 4.59
CA ASP A 139 11.45 -3.09 4.87
C ASP A 139 11.90 -1.86 5.68
N ILE A 140 11.17 -0.73 5.57
CA ILE A 140 11.53 0.54 6.19
C ILE A 140 10.67 0.81 7.43
N GLN A 141 9.38 0.50 7.33
CA GLN A 141 8.33 0.73 8.34
C GLN A 141 7.45 -0.52 8.46
N PRO A 142 7.92 -1.56 9.17
CA PRO A 142 7.25 -2.88 9.20
C PRO A 142 5.78 -2.78 9.60
N GLU A 143 5.47 -2.02 10.64
CA GLU A 143 4.10 -1.91 11.14
C GLU A 143 3.15 -1.28 10.11
N ILE A 144 3.66 -0.34 9.28
CA ILE A 144 2.86 0.26 8.20
C ILE A 144 2.70 -0.74 7.06
N GLY A 145 3.77 -1.43 6.64
CA GLY A 145 3.67 -2.49 5.64
C GLY A 145 2.66 -3.58 6.01
N ASP A 146 2.60 -3.93 7.29
CA ASP A 146 1.72 -4.99 7.79
C ASP A 146 0.22 -4.66 7.68
N VAL A 147 -0.18 -3.40 7.66
CA VAL A 147 -1.59 -3.00 7.50
C VAL A 147 -2.00 -2.78 6.04
N LEU A 148 -1.07 -2.86 5.10
CA LEU A 148 -1.35 -2.82 3.67
C LEU A 148 -1.82 -4.21 3.20
N VAL A 149 -3.10 -4.45 3.23
CA VAL A 149 -3.72 -5.75 2.92
C VAL A 149 -4.88 -5.59 1.94
N PRO A 150 -5.25 -6.63 1.15
CA PRO A 150 -6.41 -6.57 0.30
C PRO A 150 -7.72 -6.45 1.11
N ASN A 151 -8.75 -5.89 0.49
CA ASN A 151 -10.02 -5.57 1.14
C ASN A 151 -10.71 -6.78 1.76
N CYS A 152 -10.60 -7.96 1.15
CA CYS A 152 -11.19 -9.20 1.69
C CYS A 152 -10.51 -9.65 3.00
N ILE A 153 -9.20 -9.43 3.15
CA ILE A 153 -8.48 -9.68 4.41
C ILE A 153 -8.92 -8.68 5.49
N TYR A 154 -9.04 -7.39 5.12
CA TYR A 154 -9.54 -6.37 6.05
C TYR A 154 -10.96 -6.68 6.54
N ARG A 155 -11.89 -6.99 5.63
CA ARG A 155 -13.30 -7.19 5.95
C ARG A 155 -13.66 -8.56 6.50
N GLY A 156 -12.77 -9.55 6.35
CA GLY A 156 -13.09 -10.94 6.67
C GLY A 156 -14.04 -11.58 5.66
N GLY A 157 -13.97 -11.15 4.40
CA GLY A 157 -14.81 -11.61 3.30
C GLY A 157 -14.69 -10.71 2.08
N CYS A 158 -15.07 -11.21 0.90
CA CYS A 158 -15.11 -10.42 -0.31
C CYS A 158 -16.26 -9.40 -0.26
N PRO A 159 -16.00 -8.09 -0.51
CA PRO A 159 -17.06 -7.09 -0.56
C PRO A 159 -17.72 -6.97 -1.94
N GLU A 160 -17.20 -7.67 -2.96
CA GLU A 160 -17.71 -7.61 -4.33
C GLU A 160 -18.82 -8.63 -4.53
N ASP A 161 -19.91 -8.24 -5.21
CA ASP A 161 -21.06 -9.09 -5.49
C ASP A 161 -20.68 -10.27 -6.39
N GLU A 162 -19.77 -10.03 -7.35
CA GLU A 162 -19.23 -11.06 -8.24
C GLU A 162 -17.82 -11.48 -7.78
N ASN A 163 -17.76 -12.39 -6.79
CA ASN A 163 -16.50 -12.94 -6.30
C ASN A 163 -15.97 -14.07 -7.21
N ASN A 164 -15.43 -13.70 -8.37
CA ASN A 164 -14.88 -14.66 -9.33
C ASN A 164 -13.45 -15.12 -9.02
N CYS A 165 -12.75 -14.48 -8.06
CA CYS A 165 -11.38 -14.83 -7.75
C CYS A 165 -11.23 -15.92 -6.66
N HIS A 166 -12.26 -16.11 -5.84
CA HIS A 166 -12.28 -17.06 -4.71
C HIS A 166 -11.03 -16.98 -3.82
N PHE A 167 -10.40 -15.80 -3.74
CA PHE A 167 -9.14 -15.65 -3.00
C PHE A 167 -9.36 -15.88 -1.51
N TYR A 168 -10.41 -15.28 -0.93
CA TYR A 168 -10.63 -15.34 0.50
C TYR A 168 -11.05 -16.74 0.95
N GLU A 169 -11.89 -17.44 0.18
CA GLU A 169 -12.28 -18.83 0.44
C GLU A 169 -11.04 -19.74 0.44
N LYS A 170 -10.21 -19.64 -0.59
CA LYS A 170 -8.95 -20.41 -0.67
C LYS A 170 -7.96 -20.02 0.44
N PHE A 171 -7.98 -18.77 0.89
CA PHE A 171 -7.18 -18.34 2.04
C PHE A 171 -7.65 -19.01 3.32
N LEU A 172 -8.97 -19.10 3.56
CA LEU A 172 -9.53 -19.83 4.70
C LEU A 172 -9.25 -21.34 4.64
N GLU A 173 -9.28 -21.95 3.44
CA GLU A 173 -8.92 -23.37 3.26
C GLU A 173 -7.47 -23.65 3.69
N ARG A 174 -6.54 -22.71 3.42
CA ARG A 174 -5.13 -22.84 3.84
C ARG A 174 -4.91 -22.49 5.30
N HIS A 175 -5.80 -21.71 5.89
CA HIS A 175 -5.71 -21.17 7.25
C HIS A 175 -6.97 -21.51 8.06
N PRO A 176 -7.22 -22.80 8.37
CA PRO A 176 -8.40 -23.23 9.11
C PRO A 176 -8.45 -22.72 10.56
N GLU A 177 -7.35 -22.16 11.07
CA GLU A 177 -7.29 -21.47 12.36
C GLU A 177 -8.07 -20.16 12.37
N ILE A 178 -8.40 -19.58 11.20
CA ILE A 178 -9.21 -18.36 11.09
C ILE A 178 -10.68 -18.71 11.33
N THR A 179 -11.23 -18.14 12.38
CA THR A 179 -12.62 -18.32 12.81
C THR A 179 -13.36 -16.98 12.82
N PRO A 180 -14.68 -16.94 13.00
CA PRO A 180 -15.41 -15.68 13.20
C PRO A 180 -14.93 -14.84 14.40
N PHE A 181 -14.19 -15.44 15.33
CA PHE A 181 -13.63 -14.76 16.50
C PHE A 181 -12.19 -14.28 16.29
N THR A 182 -11.55 -14.62 15.16
CA THR A 182 -10.20 -14.16 14.83
C THR A 182 -10.20 -12.64 14.69
N THR A 183 -9.34 -11.98 15.47
CA THR A 183 -9.22 -10.52 15.45
C THR A 183 -8.66 -10.03 14.11
N LEU A 184 -8.86 -8.74 13.83
CA LEU A 184 -8.30 -8.11 12.64
C LEU A 184 -6.77 -8.22 12.60
N GLN A 185 -6.12 -8.03 13.75
CA GLN A 185 -4.66 -8.14 13.85
C GLN A 185 -4.17 -9.55 13.53
N GLU A 186 -4.77 -10.59 14.11
CA GLU A 186 -4.38 -11.97 13.83
C GLU A 186 -4.57 -12.33 12.36
N ARG A 187 -5.65 -11.87 11.73
CA ARG A 187 -5.89 -12.09 10.30
C ARG A 187 -4.84 -11.40 9.43
N TYR A 188 -4.40 -10.20 9.82
CA TYR A 188 -3.31 -9.51 9.14
C TYR A 188 -1.98 -10.26 9.32
N ASP A 189 -1.67 -10.72 10.51
CA ASP A 189 -0.43 -11.46 10.81
C ASP A 189 -0.35 -12.75 9.96
N ILE A 190 -1.46 -13.50 9.85
CA ILE A 190 -1.53 -14.71 9.02
C ILE A 190 -1.32 -14.38 7.54
N TYR A 191 -2.02 -13.36 7.01
CA TYR A 191 -1.87 -12.92 5.63
C TYR A 191 -0.44 -12.45 5.33
N ASN A 192 0.14 -11.65 6.20
CA ASN A 192 1.48 -11.10 6.00
C ASN A 192 2.54 -12.19 6.02
N LYS A 193 2.41 -13.20 6.88
CA LYS A 193 3.31 -14.35 6.88
C LYS A 193 3.32 -15.04 5.52
N GLU A 194 2.14 -15.41 4.99
CA GLU A 194 2.01 -16.02 3.66
C GLU A 194 2.56 -15.09 2.55
N PHE A 195 2.27 -13.80 2.63
CA PHE A 195 2.70 -12.82 1.64
C PHE A 195 4.23 -12.70 1.58
N TYR A 196 4.89 -12.50 2.71
CA TYR A 196 6.34 -12.27 2.75
C TYR A 196 7.12 -13.54 2.45
N GLU A 197 6.66 -14.71 2.88
CA GLU A 197 7.25 -16.00 2.48
C GLU A 197 7.25 -16.15 0.96
N LYS A 198 6.14 -15.92 0.30
CA LYS A 198 6.02 -15.97 -1.16
C LYS A 198 6.89 -14.93 -1.87
N TYR A 199 6.96 -13.72 -1.33
CA TYR A 199 7.71 -12.62 -1.95
C TYR A 199 9.22 -12.83 -1.85
N SER A 200 9.71 -13.38 -0.75
CA SER A 200 11.12 -13.72 -0.54
C SER A 200 11.64 -14.76 -1.55
N HIS A 201 10.81 -15.72 -1.94
CA HIS A 201 11.17 -16.76 -2.91
C HIS A 201 11.13 -16.29 -4.38
N ASN A 202 10.47 -15.17 -4.67
CA ASN A 202 10.38 -14.62 -6.03
C ASN A 202 11.48 -13.57 -6.33
N GLY A 203 12.35 -13.29 -5.38
CA GLY A 203 13.44 -12.30 -5.47
C GLY A 203 14.80 -12.87 -5.83
N GLU A 204 14.93 -14.20 -5.97
CA GLU A 204 16.09 -14.92 -6.50
C GLU A 204 15.88 -15.21 -7.99
#